data_cd7d440cc98b3e327000af023a705447
#
_entry.id   cd7d440cc98b3e327000af023a705447
#
_cell.length_a   1.000
_cell.length_b   1.000
_cell.length_c   1.000
_cell.angle_alpha   90.00
_cell.angle_beta   90.00
_cell.angle_gamma   90.00
#
_symmetry.space_group_name_H-M   'P 1'
#
loop_
_entity.id
_entity.type
_entity.pdbx_description
1 polymer ?
#
loop_
_entity_poly.entity_id
_entity_poly.type
_entity_poly.pdbx_seq_one_letter_code
_entity_poly.pdbx_strand_id
1 'polypeptide(L)' 'MGKSPSYFIVESSALPEIFLKVAEAKRLLETGEVDTVHLATRQVGISRSAFYKYK' A
#
# COMPACT_ATOMS: atom_id res chain seq x y z
N MET A 1 -13.87 3.55 22.74
CA MET A 1 -12.62 3.21 23.33
C MET A 1 -11.47 3.85 22.63
N GLY A 2 -10.33 3.62 23.16
CA GLY A 2 -9.14 4.17 22.56
C GLY A 2 -8.81 3.68 21.18
N LYS A 3 -9.59 2.78 20.66
CA LYS A 3 -9.30 2.24 19.35
C LYS A 3 -9.38 3.26 18.23
N SER A 4 -10.40 4.10 18.29
CA SER A 4 -10.57 5.09 17.23
C SER A 4 -9.40 6.05 17.14
N PRO A 5 -8.97 6.64 18.25
CA PRO A 5 -7.79 7.52 18.21
C PRO A 5 -6.55 6.76 17.78
N SER A 6 -6.40 5.54 18.27
CA SER A 6 -5.25 4.73 17.88
C SER A 6 -5.27 4.44 16.40
N TYR A 7 -6.44 4.22 15.88
CA TYR A 7 -6.61 3.90 14.49
C TYR A 7 -6.14 5.07 13.61
N PHE A 8 -6.53 6.26 13.96
CA PHE A 8 -6.11 7.43 13.20
C PHE A 8 -4.61 7.67 13.29
N ILE A 9 -4.06 7.47 14.46
CA ILE A 9 -2.64 7.64 14.67
C ILE A 9 -1.85 6.65 13.82
N VAL A 10 -2.32 5.41 13.80
CA VAL A 10 -1.67 4.38 13.02
C VAL A 10 -1.70 4.74 11.53
N GLU A 11 -2.83 5.24 11.09
CA GLU A 11 -2.94 5.61 9.68
C GLU A 11 -1.96 6.72 9.33
N SER A 12 -1.86 7.74 10.16
CA SER A 12 -0.91 8.83 9.92
C SER A 12 0.51 8.32 9.91
N SER A 13 0.84 7.46 10.87
CA SER A 13 2.18 6.93 10.97
C SER A 13 2.54 6.03 9.80
N ALA A 14 1.55 5.41 9.21
CA ALA A 14 1.77 4.45 8.14
C ALA A 14 1.92 5.11 6.77
N LEU A 15 1.65 6.41 6.65
CA LEU A 15 1.71 7.06 5.34
C LEU A 15 3.06 6.89 4.63
N PRO A 16 4.19 7.11 5.29
CA PRO A 16 5.47 6.89 4.60
C PRO A 16 5.63 5.45 4.15
N GLU A 17 5.18 4.52 4.98
CA GLU A 17 5.27 3.11 4.64
C GLU A 17 4.38 2.78 3.46
N ILE A 18 3.20 3.38 3.39
CA ILE A 18 2.30 3.18 2.27
C ILE A 18 2.96 3.63 0.97
N PHE A 19 3.64 4.76 0.98
CA PHE A 19 4.31 5.24 -0.22
C PHE A 19 5.40 4.28 -0.66
N LEU A 20 6.14 3.72 0.28
CA LEU A 20 7.17 2.75 -0.05
C LEU A 20 6.56 1.50 -0.67
N LYS A 21 5.44 1.05 -0.13
CA LYS A 21 4.76 -0.13 -0.65
C LYS A 21 4.18 0.13 -2.02
N VAL A 22 3.63 1.32 -2.24
CA VAL A 22 3.12 1.67 -3.56
C VAL A 22 4.26 1.68 -4.58
N ALA A 23 5.40 2.25 -4.22
CA ALA A 23 6.55 2.26 -5.10
C ALA A 23 7.00 0.85 -5.43
N GLU A 24 7.01 -0.03 -4.44
CA GLU A 24 7.40 -1.41 -4.65
C GLU A 24 6.40 -2.13 -5.58
N ALA A 25 5.11 -1.90 -5.38
CA ALA A 25 4.11 -2.51 -6.24
C ALA A 25 4.28 -2.04 -7.69
N LYS A 26 4.55 -0.77 -7.89
CA LYS A 26 4.79 -0.24 -9.22
C LYS A 26 6.03 -0.88 -9.85
N ARG A 27 7.07 -1.07 -9.06
CA ARG A 27 8.28 -1.70 -9.54
C ARG A 27 8.02 -3.13 -9.98
N LEU A 28 7.23 -3.87 -9.20
CA LEU A 28 6.91 -5.24 -9.54
C LEU A 28 6.18 -5.32 -10.88
N LEU A 29 5.29 -4.37 -11.13
CA LEU A 29 4.59 -4.32 -12.41
C LEU A 29 5.53 -3.97 -13.56
N GLU A 30 6.41 -3.03 -13.32
CA GLU A 30 7.34 -2.57 -14.37
C GLU A 30 8.34 -3.64 -14.75
N THR A 31 8.80 -4.40 -13.78
CA THR A 31 9.78 -5.45 -14.05
C THR A 31 9.15 -6.72 -14.57
N GLY A 32 7.81 -6.81 -14.50
CA GLY A 32 7.13 -8.01 -14.97
C GLY A 32 7.10 -9.14 -13.97
N GLU A 33 7.51 -8.89 -12.72
CA GLU A 33 7.42 -9.92 -11.70
C GLU A 33 5.99 -10.28 -11.39
N VAL A 34 5.08 -9.33 -11.55
CA VAL A 34 3.65 -9.60 -11.45
C VAL A 34 2.97 -8.97 -12.66
N ASP A 35 1.82 -9.51 -13.04
CA ASP A 35 1.13 -9.08 -14.25
C ASP A 35 0.01 -8.08 -13.97
N THR A 36 -0.52 -8.04 -12.77
CA THR A 36 -1.70 -7.24 -12.48
C THR A 36 -1.49 -6.44 -11.21
N VAL A 37 -2.24 -5.34 -11.10
CA VAL A 37 -2.23 -4.53 -9.88
C VAL A 37 -2.67 -5.37 -8.69
N HIS A 38 -3.63 -6.26 -8.90
CA HIS A 38 -4.09 -7.12 -7.81
C HIS A 38 -2.94 -7.93 -7.22
N LEU A 39 -2.14 -8.54 -8.08
CA LEU A 39 -1.00 -9.33 -7.62
C LEU A 39 0.06 -8.46 -6.98
N ALA A 40 0.34 -7.31 -7.57
CA ALA A 40 1.34 -6.41 -7.03
C ALA A 40 0.98 -5.93 -5.63
N THR A 41 -0.25 -5.48 -5.45
CA THR A 41 -0.68 -4.96 -4.15
C THR A 41 -0.78 -6.07 -3.12
N ARG A 42 -1.20 -7.25 -3.55
CA ARG A 42 -1.28 -8.39 -2.65
C ARG A 42 0.10 -8.78 -2.15
N GLN A 43 1.08 -8.75 -3.03
CA GLN A 43 2.44 -9.14 -2.66
C GLN A 43 3.05 -8.17 -1.66
N VAL A 44 2.80 -6.88 -1.82
CA VAL A 44 3.36 -5.89 -0.90
C VAL A 44 2.47 -5.67 0.32
N GLY A 45 1.25 -6.21 0.33
CA GLY A 45 0.42 -6.17 1.51
C GLY A 45 -0.43 -4.92 1.65
N ILE A 46 -0.85 -4.32 0.55
CA ILE A 46 -1.77 -3.18 0.59
C ILE A 46 -2.99 -3.49 -0.26
N SER A 47 -4.04 -2.70 -0.08
CA SER A 47 -5.24 -2.85 -0.88
C SER A 47 -5.06 -2.14 -2.22
N ARG A 48 -5.88 -2.53 -3.20
CA ARG A 48 -5.87 -1.83 -4.48
C ARG A 48 -6.30 -0.38 -4.31
N SER A 49 -7.24 -0.14 -3.40
CA SER A 49 -7.68 1.22 -3.13
C SER A 49 -6.52 2.09 -2.66
N ALA A 50 -5.71 1.57 -1.76
CA ALA A 50 -4.55 2.30 -1.28
C ALA A 50 -3.57 2.57 -2.40
N PHE A 51 -3.35 1.57 -3.25
CA PHE A 51 -2.45 1.72 -4.39
C PHE A 51 -2.90 2.87 -5.29
N TYR A 52 -4.17 2.88 -5.67
CA TYR A 52 -4.67 3.91 -6.56
C TYR A 52 -4.74 5.28 -5.89
N LYS A 53 -4.92 5.30 -4.58
CA LYS A 53 -5.00 6.56 -3.88
C LYS A 53 -3.65 7.25 -3.77
N TYR A 54 -2.58 6.47 -3.59
CA TYR A 54 -1.27 7.03 -3.28
C TYR A 54 -0.27 6.91 -4.42
N LYS A 55 -0.65 6.27 -5.48
CA LYS A 55 0.29 6.19 -6.58
C LYS A 55 0.38 7.52 -7.29
#